data_6fc8c079c25c455f24ddbb7ebcd420a1
#
_entry.id   6fc8c079c25c455f24ddbb7ebcd420a1
#
_cell.length_a   1.000
_cell.length_b   1.000
_cell.length_c   1.000
_cell.angle_alpha   90.00
_cell.angle_beta   90.00
_cell.angle_gamma   90.00
#
_symmetry.space_group_name_H-M   'P 1'
#
loop_
_entity.id
_entity.type
_entity.pdbx_description
1 polymer ?
#
loop_
_entity_poly.entity_id
_entity_poly.type
_entity_poly.pdbx_seq_one_letter_code
_entity_poly.pdbx_strand_id
1 'polypeptide(L)' 'MKTVKAKLSKHTKAAYILSRDNGEYSITVIEECALDGKASVFSAPKITPSYKVARRIFRKICKGKVFGETLLDIVYNLID' A
#
# COMPACT_ATOMS: atom_id res chain seq x y z
N MET A 1 -2.95 -9.44 -9.09
CA MET A 1 -3.30 -8.22 -8.34
C MET A 1 -4.12 -8.58 -7.12
N LYS A 2 -3.82 -7.99 -6.00
CA LYS A 2 -4.54 -8.25 -4.75
C LYS A 2 -4.90 -6.91 -4.10
N THR A 3 -6.14 -6.79 -3.63
CA THR A 3 -6.64 -5.57 -2.99
C THR A 3 -7.18 -5.90 -1.61
N VAL A 4 -6.75 -5.11 -0.61
CA VAL A 4 -7.24 -5.21 0.76
C VAL A 4 -7.74 -3.84 1.17
N LYS A 5 -8.96 -3.78 1.70
CA LYS A 5 -9.54 -2.53 2.17
C LYS A 5 -9.48 -2.45 3.69
N ALA A 6 -9.22 -1.26 4.21
CA ALA A 6 -9.14 -1.03 5.64
C ALA A 6 -9.69 0.34 5.98
N LYS A 7 -10.11 0.48 7.24
CA LYS A 7 -10.53 1.76 7.79
C LYS A 7 -9.38 2.30 8.63
N LEU A 8 -8.81 3.44 8.22
CA LEU A 8 -7.65 4.03 8.89
C LEU A 8 -8.05 4.91 10.08
N SER A 9 -9.18 5.58 9.97
CA SER A 9 -9.72 6.42 11.02
C SER A 9 -11.23 6.54 10.84
N LYS A 10 -11.87 7.33 11.69
CA LYS A 10 -13.31 7.52 11.64
C LYS A 10 -13.81 7.95 10.24
N HIS A 11 -13.04 8.76 9.55
CA HIS A 11 -13.45 9.33 8.27
C HIS A 11 -12.57 8.94 7.09
N THR A 12 -11.55 8.12 7.29
CA THR A 12 -10.61 7.75 6.23
C THR A 12 -10.58 6.25 6.01
N LYS A 13 -10.79 5.86 4.75
CA LYS A 13 -10.67 4.47 4.31
C LYS A 13 -9.50 4.36 3.36
N ALA A 14 -8.88 3.20 3.32
CA ALA A 14 -7.77 2.93 2.41
C ALA A 14 -7.99 1.62 1.65
N ALA A 15 -7.52 1.59 0.42
CA ALA A 15 -7.38 0.37 -0.36
C ALA A 15 -5.90 0.16 -0.59
N TYR A 16 -5.39 -1.00 -0.16
CA TYR A 16 -4.01 -1.41 -0.41
C TYR A 16 -3.99 -2.36 -1.58
N ILE A 17 -3.18 -2.06 -2.57
CA ILE A 17 -3.15 -2.82 -3.82
C ILE A 17 -1.74 -3.33 -4.08
N LEU A 18 -1.61 -4.66 -4.18
CA LEU A 18 -0.38 -5.30 -4.63
C LEU A 18 -0.54 -5.64 -6.10
N SER A 19 0.34 -5.12 -6.92
CA SER A 19 0.31 -5.35 -8.36
C SER A 19 1.67 -5.76 -8.90
N ARG A 20 1.67 -6.34 -10.10
CA ARG A 20 2.90 -6.74 -10.78
C ARG A 20 2.94 -6.08 -12.15
N ASP A 21 4.09 -5.51 -12.48
CA ASP A 21 4.32 -4.87 -13.77
C ASP A 21 5.76 -5.11 -14.21
N ASN A 22 5.94 -5.62 -15.41
CA ASN A 22 7.27 -5.91 -15.99
C ASN A 22 8.13 -6.79 -15.08
N GLY A 23 7.51 -7.77 -14.41
CA GLY A 23 8.22 -8.69 -13.54
C GLY A 23 8.56 -8.17 -12.16
N GLU A 24 8.19 -6.94 -11.84
CA GLU A 24 8.40 -6.37 -10.53
C GLU A 24 7.07 -6.05 -9.84
N TYR A 25 7.08 -6.11 -8.52
CA TYR A 25 5.88 -5.84 -7.73
C TYR A 25 5.85 -4.41 -7.24
N SER A 26 4.65 -3.87 -7.14
CA SER A 26 4.40 -2.51 -6.66
C SER A 26 3.28 -2.52 -5.64
N ILE A 27 3.32 -1.59 -4.70
CA ILE A 27 2.25 -1.43 -3.71
C ILE A 27 1.69 -0.03 -3.84
N THR A 28 0.36 0.07 -3.91
CA THR A 28 -0.35 1.33 -4.00
C THR A 28 -1.32 1.46 -2.86
N VAL A 29 -1.42 2.64 -2.28
CA VAL A 29 -2.42 2.96 -1.27
C VAL A 29 -3.32 4.07 -1.81
N ILE A 30 -4.62 3.81 -1.83
CA ILE A 30 -5.61 4.82 -2.19
C ILE A 30 -6.37 5.17 -0.93
N GLU A 31 -6.25 6.42 -0.49
CA GLU A 31 -6.95 6.92 0.70
C GLU A 31 -8.12 7.78 0.28
N GLU A 32 -9.25 7.56 0.91
CA GLU A 32 -10.47 8.29 0.64
C GLU A 32 -11.02 8.86 1.93
N CYS A 33 -11.24 10.19 1.94
CA CYS A 33 -11.77 10.88 3.10
C CYS A 33 -13.26 11.13 2.90
N ALA A 34 -14.09 10.67 3.84
CA ALA A 34 -15.53 10.83 3.76
C ALA A 34 -15.98 12.26 3.99
N LEU A 35 -15.16 13.09 4.65
CA LEU A 35 -15.55 14.46 4.98
C LEU A 35 -15.56 15.38 3.77
N ASP A 36 -14.58 15.23 2.87
CA ASP A 36 -14.46 16.09 1.70
C ASP A 36 -14.62 15.36 0.37
N GLY A 37 -14.79 14.03 0.43
CA GLY A 37 -14.95 13.22 -0.77
C GLY A 37 -13.69 13.09 -1.62
N LYS A 38 -12.54 13.54 -1.11
CA LYS A 38 -11.30 13.50 -1.87
C LYS A 38 -10.56 12.18 -1.69
N ALA A 39 -9.89 11.76 -2.76
CA ALA A 39 -9.05 10.57 -2.74
C ALA A 39 -7.61 10.96 -3.06
N SER A 40 -6.67 10.29 -2.39
CA SER A 40 -5.24 10.47 -2.63
C SER A 40 -4.63 9.12 -2.98
N VAL A 41 -3.69 9.12 -3.92
CA VAL A 41 -3.03 7.90 -4.37
C VAL A 41 -1.54 7.99 -4.05
N PHE A 42 -1.03 6.98 -3.38
CA PHE A 42 0.39 6.87 -3.04
C PHE A 42 0.90 5.54 -3.58
N SER A 43 2.08 5.54 -4.19
CA SER A 43 2.60 4.34 -4.81
C SER A 43 4.07 4.13 -4.49
N ALA A 44 4.42 2.87 -4.23
CA ALA A 44 5.80 2.42 -4.13
C ALA A 44 6.02 1.46 -5.29
N PRO A 45 6.55 1.97 -6.43
CA PRO A 45 6.74 1.15 -7.62
C PRO A 45 8.01 0.34 -7.56
N LYS A 46 8.02 -0.77 -8.29
CA LYS A 46 9.23 -1.59 -8.51
C LYS A 46 9.96 -1.95 -7.22
N ILE A 47 9.22 -2.43 -6.23
CA ILE A 47 9.78 -2.76 -4.93
C ILE A 47 10.73 -3.97 -5.03
N THR A 48 10.29 -5.02 -5.69
CA THR A 48 11.02 -6.28 -5.75
C THR A 48 10.45 -7.17 -6.85
N PRO A 49 11.29 -7.99 -7.51
CA PRO A 49 10.79 -9.01 -8.43
C PRO A 49 10.30 -10.26 -7.71
N SER A 50 10.55 -10.40 -6.42
CA SER A 50 10.18 -11.58 -5.64
C SER A 50 8.77 -11.47 -5.08
N TYR A 51 7.90 -12.40 -5.47
CA TYR A 51 6.54 -12.45 -4.92
C TYR A 51 6.54 -12.66 -3.40
N LYS A 52 7.44 -13.54 -2.90
CA LYS A 52 7.52 -13.79 -1.46
C LYS A 52 7.83 -12.53 -0.66
N VAL A 53 8.80 -11.75 -1.14
CA VAL A 53 9.18 -10.50 -0.49
C VAL A 53 8.07 -9.48 -0.59
N ALA A 54 7.48 -9.33 -1.77
CA ALA A 54 6.38 -8.39 -2.00
C ALA A 54 5.17 -8.72 -1.11
N ARG A 55 4.81 -10.00 -1.04
CA ARG A 55 3.69 -10.45 -0.20
C ARG A 55 3.94 -10.16 1.27
N ARG A 56 5.15 -10.42 1.75
CA ARG A 56 5.53 -10.16 3.14
C ARG A 56 5.39 -8.67 3.47
N ILE A 57 5.90 -7.81 2.61
CA ILE A 57 5.83 -6.37 2.78
C ILE A 57 4.37 -5.90 2.75
N PHE A 58 3.62 -6.38 1.76
CA PHE A 58 2.21 -6.04 1.61
C PHE A 58 1.39 -6.40 2.84
N ARG A 59 1.61 -7.60 3.39
CA ARG A 59 0.90 -8.04 4.60
C ARG A 59 1.22 -7.14 5.79
N LYS A 60 2.46 -6.74 5.96
CA LYS A 60 2.85 -5.86 7.05
C LYS A 60 2.22 -4.47 6.92
N ILE A 61 2.14 -3.97 5.68
CA ILE A 61 1.50 -2.69 5.40
C ILE A 61 0.01 -2.74 5.72
N CYS A 62 -0.69 -3.78 5.28
CA CYS A 62 -2.11 -3.94 5.54
C CYS A 62 -2.39 -4.10 7.03
N LYS A 63 -1.61 -4.94 7.71
CA LYS A 63 -1.77 -5.20 9.15
C LYS A 63 -1.50 -3.95 9.99
N GLY A 64 -0.51 -3.17 9.59
CA GLY A 64 -0.16 -1.93 10.28
C GLY A 64 -1.04 -0.75 9.94
N LYS A 65 -1.97 -0.91 9.01
CA LYS A 65 -2.85 0.17 8.53
C LYS A 65 -2.06 1.42 8.19
N VAL A 66 -1.01 1.24 7.38
CA VAL A 66 -0.06 2.29 7.03
C VAL A 66 -0.74 3.38 6.22
N PHE A 67 -0.50 4.64 6.59
CA PHE A 67 -0.96 5.78 5.78
C PHE A 67 -0.06 5.96 4.56
N GLY A 68 -0.64 6.46 3.47
CA GLY A 68 0.08 6.64 2.22
C GLY A 68 1.31 7.54 2.33
N GLU A 69 1.26 8.55 3.20
CA GLU A 69 2.38 9.47 3.41
C GLU A 69 3.67 8.77 3.85
N THR A 70 3.54 7.69 4.62
CA THR A 70 4.69 6.96 5.14
C THR A 70 4.99 5.69 4.37
N LEU A 71 4.24 5.42 3.30
CA LEU A 71 4.35 4.19 2.53
C LEU A 71 5.78 3.91 2.04
N LEU A 72 6.41 4.89 1.40
CA LEU A 72 7.75 4.71 0.84
C LEU A 72 8.78 4.44 1.93
N ASP A 73 8.73 5.17 3.03
CA ASP A 73 9.65 4.98 4.13
C ASP A 73 9.55 3.58 4.71
N ILE A 74 8.33 3.10 4.90
CA ILE A 74 8.10 1.77 5.46
C ILE A 74 8.53 0.69 4.48
N VAL A 75 8.19 0.83 3.20
CA VAL A 75 8.59 -0.14 2.19
C VAL A 75 10.12 -0.25 2.12
N TYR A 76 10.82 0.87 2.07
CA TYR A 76 12.29 0.84 2.01
C TYR A 76 12.91 0.21 3.25
N ASN A 77 12.30 0.37 4.42
CA ASN A 77 12.79 -0.28 5.63
C ASN A 77 12.53 -1.79 5.65
N LEU A 78 11.55 -2.27 4.91
CA LEU A 78 11.17 -3.67 4.88
C LEU A 78 11.78 -4.47 3.73
N ILE A 79 12.39 -3.81 2.75
CA ILE A 79 12.96 -4.48 1.57
C ILE A 79 14.15 -5.38 1.94
N ASP A 80 14.94 -5.02 2.88
CA ASP A 80 16.15 -5.78 3.25
C ASP A 80 15.85 -7.16 3.82
#